data_763924880421f5129787e37060ad52fb
#
_entry.id   763924880421f5129787e37060ad52fb
#
_cell.length_a   1.000
_cell.length_b   1.000
_cell.length_c   1.000
_cell.angle_alpha   90.00
_cell.angle_beta   90.00
_cell.angle_gamma   90.00
#
_symmetry.space_group_name_H-M   'P 1'
#
loop_
_entity.id
_entity.type
_entity.pdbx_description
1 polymer ?
#
loop_
_entity_poly.entity_id
_entity_poly.type
_entity_poly.pdbx_seq_one_letter_code
_entity_poly.pdbx_strand_id
1 'polypeptide(L)'
;MKSSISYILSSIRPYKDVLVFMVTLLIANYFWKFTMVGDENGDAVTWFGIDITAPFEFMACHIADAVYWIVGLFRDTVYKVGEHVIRYDNGVGTSIIWGCTGLKQSFIFMCLILTVLPYKTINHKSQITNSLWFHKLWFIPLGWLCCYAFNIARIAAITLLIEFHPNWFHFLHDYLFKYLFYAMLFGLWVIFVEKIRPRVLSH
;
A
#
# COMPACT_ATOMS: atom_id res chain seq x y z
N MET A 1 -7.23 -38.50 17.56
CA MET A 1 -6.36 -37.44 17.04
C MET A 1 -6.70 -37.01 15.60
N LYS A 2 -6.97 -37.91 14.62
CA LYS A 2 -7.40 -37.52 13.25
C LYS A 2 -8.74 -36.77 13.22
N SER A 3 -9.70 -37.10 14.09
CA SER A 3 -11.03 -36.44 14.11
C SER A 3 -10.98 -34.98 14.61
N SER A 4 -10.11 -34.67 15.57
CA SER A 4 -9.96 -33.30 16.09
C SER A 4 -9.33 -32.36 15.07
N ILE A 5 -8.35 -32.85 14.29
CA ILE A 5 -7.69 -32.07 13.23
C ILE A 5 -8.68 -31.77 12.08
N SER A 6 -9.50 -32.77 11.69
CA SER A 6 -10.51 -32.57 10.65
C SER A 6 -11.60 -31.57 11.07
N TYR A 7 -12.00 -31.58 12.33
CA TYR A 7 -12.94 -30.60 12.88
C TYR A 7 -12.38 -29.20 12.89
N ILE A 8 -11.13 -28.99 13.35
CA ILE A 8 -10.45 -27.71 13.32
C ILE A 8 -10.31 -27.18 11.88
N LEU A 9 -9.90 -28.05 10.95
CA LEU A 9 -9.78 -27.70 9.53
C LEU A 9 -11.12 -27.30 8.89
N SER A 10 -12.22 -27.93 9.26
CA SER A 10 -13.55 -27.57 8.77
C SER A 10 -14.04 -26.23 9.32
N SER A 11 -13.74 -25.93 10.59
CA SER A 11 -14.07 -24.64 11.23
C SER A 11 -13.29 -23.45 10.64
N ILE A 12 -12.05 -23.67 10.20
CA ILE A 12 -11.20 -22.62 9.62
C ILE A 12 -11.52 -22.36 8.14
N ARG A 13 -12.18 -23.30 7.47
CA ARG A 13 -12.48 -23.23 6.03
C ARG A 13 -13.14 -21.92 5.56
N PRO A 14 -14.18 -21.38 6.25
CA PRO A 14 -14.81 -20.12 5.87
C PRO A 14 -13.88 -18.90 6.02
N TYR A 15 -12.91 -18.97 6.93
CA TYR A 15 -11.98 -17.85 7.22
C TYR A 15 -10.65 -17.96 6.47
N LYS A 16 -10.49 -18.95 5.60
CA LYS A 16 -9.22 -19.23 4.92
C LYS A 16 -8.67 -18.04 4.17
N ASP A 17 -9.51 -17.33 3.42
CA ASP A 17 -9.07 -16.19 2.62
C ASP A 17 -8.58 -15.04 3.53
N VAL A 18 -9.27 -14.77 4.63
CA VAL A 18 -8.87 -13.76 5.62
C VAL A 18 -7.56 -14.16 6.33
N LEU A 19 -7.39 -15.43 6.65
CA LEU A 19 -6.17 -15.93 7.26
C LEU A 19 -4.98 -15.80 6.30
N VAL A 20 -5.14 -16.14 5.03
CA VAL A 20 -4.13 -15.93 3.99
C VAL A 20 -3.79 -14.45 3.85
N PHE A 21 -4.80 -13.57 3.86
CA PHE A 21 -4.59 -12.12 3.86
C PHE A 21 -3.71 -11.67 5.02
N MET A 22 -4.06 -12.05 6.26
CA MET A 22 -3.31 -11.65 7.46
C MET A 22 -1.87 -12.15 7.44
N VAL A 23 -1.67 -13.43 7.10
CA VAL A 23 -0.33 -14.03 7.02
C VAL A 23 0.49 -13.34 5.93
N THR A 24 -0.08 -13.12 4.75
CA THR A 24 0.61 -12.43 3.64
C THR A 24 0.97 -11.00 4.01
N LEU A 25 0.04 -10.27 4.63
CA LEU A 25 0.27 -8.90 5.10
C LEU A 25 1.48 -8.83 6.05
N LEU A 26 1.52 -9.73 7.04
CA LEU A 26 2.63 -9.81 8.00
C LEU A 26 3.95 -10.17 7.30
N ILE A 27 3.95 -11.24 6.49
CA ILE A 27 5.17 -11.68 5.78
C ILE A 27 5.69 -10.57 4.86
N ALA A 28 4.84 -9.96 4.03
CA ALA A 28 5.25 -8.91 3.11
C ALA A 28 5.77 -7.66 3.84
N ASN A 29 5.12 -7.28 4.97
CA ASN A 29 5.56 -6.15 5.78
C ASN A 29 6.92 -6.39 6.42
N TYR A 30 7.14 -7.59 7.00
CA TYR A 30 8.43 -7.93 7.61
C TYR A 30 9.51 -8.14 6.55
N PHE A 31 9.19 -8.79 5.43
CA PHE A 31 10.12 -8.95 4.31
C PHE A 31 10.63 -7.59 3.84
N TRP A 32 9.75 -6.62 3.59
CA TRP A 32 10.13 -5.26 3.24
C TRP A 32 11.06 -4.64 4.30
N LYS A 33 10.68 -4.73 5.57
CA LYS A 33 11.44 -4.14 6.68
C LYS A 33 12.84 -4.73 6.83
N PHE A 34 13.01 -6.03 6.56
CA PHE A 34 14.32 -6.70 6.66
C PHE A 34 15.20 -6.51 5.44
N THR A 35 14.62 -6.31 4.26
CA THR A 35 15.39 -6.25 3.02
C THR A 35 15.66 -4.83 2.54
N MET A 36 14.78 -3.88 2.88
CA MET A 36 14.91 -2.47 2.53
C MET A 36 15.51 -1.70 3.72
N VAL A 37 16.66 -1.13 3.50
CA VAL A 37 17.35 -0.28 4.47
C VAL A 37 17.50 1.10 3.87
N GLY A 38 16.94 2.10 4.52
CA GLY A 38 17.05 3.50 4.12
C GLY A 38 17.67 4.33 5.22
N ASP A 39 18.39 5.37 4.85
CA ASP A 39 18.90 6.36 5.77
C ASP A 39 17.75 7.14 6.42
N GLU A 40 17.93 7.57 7.67
CA GLU A 40 16.96 8.39 8.41
C GLU A 40 16.75 9.77 7.76
N ASN A 41 17.79 10.30 7.12
CA ASN A 41 17.73 11.57 6.39
C ASN A 41 17.03 11.44 5.01
N GLY A 42 16.84 10.21 4.52
CA GLY A 42 16.22 9.95 3.24
C GLY A 42 17.18 9.96 2.04
N ASP A 43 18.50 10.07 2.29
CA ASP A 43 19.51 10.28 1.24
C ASP A 43 19.89 9.00 0.48
N ALA A 44 19.70 7.83 1.08
CA ALA A 44 20.05 6.56 0.44
C ALA A 44 19.06 5.44 0.78
N VAL A 45 18.78 4.57 -0.20
CA VAL A 45 17.96 3.36 -0.03
C VAL A 45 18.70 2.18 -0.63
N THR A 46 18.86 1.11 0.15
CA THR A 46 19.49 -0.12 -0.30
C THR A 46 18.56 -1.31 -0.16
N TRP A 47 18.64 -2.24 -1.13
CA TRP A 47 17.96 -3.51 -1.11
C TRP A 47 18.99 -4.64 -1.17
N PHE A 48 19.09 -5.43 -0.10
CA PHE A 48 20.16 -6.43 0.06
C PHE A 48 21.56 -5.86 -0.22
N GLY A 49 21.81 -4.59 0.16
CA GLY A 49 23.09 -3.92 -0.07
C GLY A 49 23.29 -3.33 -1.48
N ILE A 50 22.31 -3.48 -2.38
CA ILE A 50 22.32 -2.85 -3.69
C ILE A 50 21.65 -1.48 -3.57
N ASP A 51 22.32 -0.44 -4.05
CA ASP A 51 21.76 0.91 -4.09
C ASP A 51 20.60 0.98 -5.07
N ILE A 52 19.42 1.37 -4.57
CA ILE A 52 18.19 1.58 -5.31
C ILE A 52 17.58 2.94 -5.01
N THR A 53 18.40 3.92 -4.65
CA THR A 53 17.96 5.28 -4.28
C THR A 53 17.21 5.96 -5.41
N ALA A 54 17.72 5.89 -6.65
CA ALA A 54 17.19 6.62 -7.80
C ALA A 54 15.66 6.44 -8.05
N PRO A 55 15.09 5.21 -8.05
CA PRO A 55 13.64 5.07 -8.21
C PRO A 55 12.83 5.63 -7.04
N PHE A 56 13.36 5.61 -5.82
CA PHE A 56 12.68 6.20 -4.66
C PHE A 56 12.72 7.71 -4.69
N GLU A 57 13.86 8.29 -5.04
CA GLU A 57 14.04 9.73 -5.21
C GLU A 57 13.12 10.27 -6.33
N PHE A 58 13.12 9.62 -7.49
CA PHE A 58 12.19 9.96 -8.58
C PHE A 58 10.73 9.98 -8.12
N MET A 59 10.30 8.97 -7.36
CA MET A 59 8.93 8.90 -6.81
C MET A 59 8.69 9.98 -5.76
N ALA A 60 9.65 10.26 -4.89
CA ALA A 60 9.54 11.30 -3.85
C ALA A 60 9.39 12.69 -4.47
N CYS A 61 10.20 13.02 -5.49
CA CYS A 61 10.11 14.27 -6.24
C CYS A 61 8.75 14.42 -6.93
N HIS A 62 8.30 13.37 -7.59
CA HIS A 62 7.00 13.37 -8.30
C HIS A 62 5.82 13.57 -7.35
N ILE A 63 5.86 12.93 -6.18
CA ILE A 63 4.85 13.10 -5.13
C ILE A 63 4.93 14.53 -4.56
N ALA A 64 6.14 15.05 -4.34
CA ALA A 64 6.32 16.42 -3.86
C ALA A 64 5.71 17.45 -4.81
N ASP A 65 5.91 17.28 -6.12
CA ASP A 65 5.33 18.17 -7.13
C ASP A 65 3.80 18.10 -7.13
N ALA A 66 3.24 16.88 -7.07
CA ALA A 66 1.80 16.69 -7.02
C ALA A 66 1.18 17.28 -5.73
N VAL A 67 1.83 17.06 -4.58
CA VAL A 67 1.38 17.60 -3.29
C VAL A 67 1.49 19.12 -3.28
N TYR A 68 2.61 19.68 -3.77
CA TYR A 68 2.80 21.13 -3.87
C TYR A 68 1.70 21.77 -4.72
N TRP A 69 1.39 21.18 -5.87
CA TRP A 69 0.31 21.66 -6.74
C TRP A 69 -1.07 21.60 -6.04
N ILE A 70 -1.39 20.49 -5.37
CA ILE A 70 -2.67 20.33 -4.65
C ILE A 70 -2.77 21.32 -3.49
N VAL A 71 -1.71 21.44 -2.67
CA VAL A 71 -1.71 22.35 -1.51
C VAL A 71 -1.78 23.79 -1.97
N GLY A 72 -1.09 24.15 -3.06
CA GLY A 72 -1.13 25.47 -3.69
C GLY A 72 -2.52 25.89 -4.18
N LEU A 73 -3.44 24.96 -4.46
CA LEU A 73 -4.84 25.29 -4.76
C LEU A 73 -5.61 25.85 -3.54
N PHE A 74 -5.13 25.58 -2.34
CA PHE A 74 -5.80 25.98 -1.09
C PHE A 74 -4.99 27.04 -0.31
N ARG A 75 -3.69 27.19 -0.59
CA ARG A 75 -2.74 28.00 0.19
C ARG A 75 -1.72 28.68 -0.70
N ASP A 76 -1.75 30.00 -0.73
CA ASP A 76 -0.79 30.83 -1.49
C ASP A 76 0.55 30.99 -0.77
N THR A 77 0.61 30.66 0.54
CA THR A 77 1.80 30.81 1.40
C THR A 77 2.76 29.63 1.33
N VAL A 78 2.47 28.63 0.47
CA VAL A 78 3.29 27.43 0.32
C VAL A 78 4.36 27.63 -0.74
N TYR A 79 5.57 27.16 -0.46
CA TYR A 79 6.68 27.14 -1.42
C TYR A 79 7.48 25.85 -1.31
N LYS A 80 8.17 25.48 -2.39
CA LYS A 80 9.00 24.29 -2.46
C LYS A 80 10.46 24.65 -2.18
N VAL A 81 11.13 23.89 -1.29
CA VAL A 81 12.54 24.05 -0.96
C VAL A 81 13.28 22.81 -1.46
N GLY A 82 14.14 22.98 -2.47
CA GLY A 82 14.77 21.81 -3.14
C GLY A 82 13.72 20.98 -3.88
N GLU A 83 13.98 19.67 -3.98
CA GLU A 83 13.16 18.79 -4.82
C GLU A 83 11.98 18.13 -4.10
N HIS A 84 12.06 17.95 -2.77
CA HIS A 84 11.07 17.16 -2.02
C HIS A 84 10.68 17.74 -0.66
N VAL A 85 10.98 19.03 -0.42
CA VAL A 85 10.55 19.73 0.81
C VAL A 85 9.52 20.79 0.47
N ILE A 86 8.38 20.77 1.15
CA ILE A 86 7.30 21.75 1.03
C ILE A 86 7.23 22.52 2.34
N ARG A 87 7.27 23.84 2.29
CA ARG A 87 7.21 24.72 3.46
C ARG A 87 6.20 25.83 3.28
N TYR A 88 5.73 26.35 4.42
CA TYR A 88 4.93 27.55 4.54
C TYR A 88 5.80 28.72 5.04
N ASP A 89 5.33 29.93 4.86
CA ASP A 89 6.02 31.16 5.31
C ASP A 89 6.25 31.19 6.82
N ASN A 90 5.43 30.48 7.61
CA ASN A 90 5.60 30.32 9.06
C ASN A 90 6.73 29.33 9.44
N GLY A 91 7.45 28.76 8.47
CA GLY A 91 8.56 27.83 8.66
C GLY A 91 8.14 26.37 8.87
N VAL A 92 6.85 26.08 9.03
CA VAL A 92 6.32 24.70 9.11
C VAL A 92 6.39 24.06 7.72
N GLY A 93 6.68 22.76 7.66
CA GLY A 93 6.75 22.07 6.37
C GLY A 93 6.82 20.57 6.50
N THR A 94 6.79 19.92 5.34
CA THR A 94 6.86 18.45 5.19
C THR A 94 8.01 18.11 4.26
N SER A 95 8.88 17.19 4.68
CA SER A 95 9.88 16.56 3.82
C SER A 95 9.35 15.21 3.34
N ILE A 96 9.38 14.99 2.03
CA ILE A 96 8.90 13.75 1.41
C ILE A 96 10.13 12.89 1.10
N ILE A 97 10.38 11.92 1.98
CA ILE A 97 11.51 11.00 1.89
C ILE A 97 11.06 9.65 1.31
N TRP A 98 12.00 8.75 1.08
CA TRP A 98 11.76 7.41 0.52
C TRP A 98 10.62 6.64 1.22
N GLY A 99 10.50 6.74 2.54
CA GLY A 99 9.43 6.12 3.32
C GLY A 99 8.03 6.67 3.03
N CYS A 100 7.95 7.88 2.45
CA CYS A 100 6.69 8.55 2.09
C CYS A 100 6.22 8.24 0.67
N THR A 101 6.97 7.45 -0.12
CA THR A 101 6.65 7.17 -1.53
C THR A 101 5.44 6.26 -1.74
N GLY A 102 5.00 5.52 -0.71
CA GLY A 102 3.90 4.55 -0.83
C GLY A 102 4.30 3.24 -1.53
N LEU A 103 5.56 3.08 -1.95
CA LEU A 103 6.05 1.88 -2.64
C LEU A 103 5.93 0.63 -1.77
N LYS A 104 6.17 0.74 -0.46
CA LYS A 104 5.96 -0.35 0.49
C LYS A 104 4.53 -0.87 0.45
N GLN A 105 3.55 0.02 0.48
CA GLN A 105 2.13 -0.33 0.47
C GLN A 105 1.71 -0.94 -0.88
N SER A 106 2.25 -0.43 -1.98
CA SER A 106 2.05 -0.99 -3.32
C SER A 106 2.64 -2.39 -3.44
N PHE A 107 3.82 -2.63 -2.87
CA PHE A 107 4.43 -3.96 -2.78
C PHE A 107 3.57 -4.93 -1.96
N ILE A 108 3.13 -4.52 -0.76
CA ILE A 108 2.24 -5.32 0.09
C ILE A 108 0.96 -5.66 -0.66
N PHE A 109 0.33 -4.67 -1.32
CA PHE A 109 -0.86 -4.90 -2.14
C PHE A 109 -0.63 -5.94 -3.23
N MET A 110 0.47 -5.85 -3.98
CA MET A 110 0.84 -6.84 -4.99
C MET A 110 0.93 -8.24 -4.38
N CYS A 111 1.61 -8.41 -3.25
CA CYS A 111 1.72 -9.68 -2.56
C CYS A 111 0.34 -10.23 -2.14
N LEU A 112 -0.54 -9.36 -1.63
CA LEU A 112 -1.90 -9.74 -1.23
C LEU A 112 -2.71 -10.26 -2.41
N ILE A 113 -2.65 -9.62 -3.58
CA ILE A 113 -3.39 -10.08 -4.77
C ILE A 113 -2.77 -11.35 -5.36
N LEU A 114 -1.43 -11.45 -5.39
CA LEU A 114 -0.75 -12.63 -5.91
C LEU A 114 -1.06 -13.89 -5.10
N THR A 115 -1.22 -13.79 -3.78
CA THR A 115 -1.53 -14.92 -2.90
C THR A 115 -2.98 -15.36 -2.89
N VAL A 116 -3.90 -14.61 -3.52
CA VAL A 116 -5.29 -15.05 -3.67
C VAL A 116 -5.32 -16.33 -4.51
N LEU A 117 -5.87 -17.41 -3.92
CA LEU A 117 -5.98 -18.71 -4.55
C LEU A 117 -7.27 -18.83 -5.37
N PRO A 118 -7.26 -19.64 -6.45
CA PRO A 118 -8.49 -19.93 -7.19
C PRO A 118 -9.48 -20.71 -6.31
N TYR A 119 -10.77 -20.58 -6.60
CA TYR A 119 -11.77 -21.47 -6.02
C TYR A 119 -11.48 -22.93 -6.42
N LYS A 120 -11.50 -23.81 -5.44
CA LYS A 120 -11.23 -25.24 -5.66
C LYS A 120 -12.46 -25.88 -6.28
N THR A 121 -12.45 -26.09 -7.59
CA THR A 121 -13.46 -26.87 -8.30
C THR A 121 -12.79 -28.10 -8.91
N ILE A 122 -13.42 -29.28 -8.73
CA ILE A 122 -12.80 -30.57 -9.00
C ILE A 122 -12.56 -30.79 -10.50
N ASN A 123 -13.38 -30.20 -11.39
CA ASN A 123 -13.40 -30.56 -12.83
C ASN A 123 -12.87 -29.51 -13.83
N HIS A 124 -12.52 -28.28 -13.42
CA HIS A 124 -12.09 -27.20 -14.36
C HIS A 124 -10.88 -26.40 -13.86
N LYS A 125 -9.91 -27.06 -13.27
CA LYS A 125 -8.78 -26.39 -12.58
C LYS A 125 -7.94 -25.48 -13.47
N SER A 126 -7.71 -25.85 -14.73
CA SER A 126 -6.83 -25.09 -15.63
C SER A 126 -7.44 -23.82 -16.18
N GLN A 127 -8.71 -23.83 -16.58
CA GLN A 127 -9.37 -22.63 -17.13
C GLN A 127 -9.59 -21.54 -16.08
N ILE A 128 -9.95 -21.96 -14.86
CA ILE A 128 -10.17 -21.03 -13.73
C ILE A 128 -8.85 -20.36 -13.33
N THR A 129 -7.75 -21.12 -13.34
CA THR A 129 -6.43 -20.58 -13.00
C THR A 129 -5.99 -19.54 -14.02
N ASN A 130 -6.14 -19.79 -15.31
CA ASN A 130 -5.79 -18.83 -16.38
C ASN A 130 -6.65 -17.56 -16.28
N SER A 131 -7.95 -17.68 -16.06
CA SER A 131 -8.84 -16.56 -15.88
C SER A 131 -8.47 -15.72 -14.65
N LEU A 132 -8.09 -16.34 -13.53
CA LEU A 132 -7.66 -15.64 -12.32
C LEU A 132 -6.37 -14.85 -12.57
N TRP A 133 -5.39 -15.40 -13.29
CA TRP A 133 -4.15 -14.69 -13.63
C TRP A 133 -4.42 -13.45 -14.48
N PHE A 134 -5.32 -13.56 -15.46
CA PHE A 134 -5.74 -12.40 -16.25
C PHE A 134 -6.32 -11.29 -15.38
N HIS A 135 -7.19 -11.63 -14.43
CA HIS A 135 -7.76 -10.65 -13.49
C HIS A 135 -6.71 -10.03 -12.56
N LYS A 136 -5.72 -10.79 -12.11
CA LYS A 136 -4.61 -10.26 -11.32
C LYS A 136 -3.76 -9.26 -12.13
N LEU A 137 -3.49 -9.59 -13.40
CA LEU A 137 -2.61 -8.81 -14.27
C LEU A 137 -3.09 -7.36 -14.46
N TRP A 138 -4.39 -7.14 -14.60
CA TRP A 138 -4.93 -5.78 -14.74
C TRP A 138 -5.26 -5.13 -13.39
N PHE A 139 -5.62 -5.92 -12.38
CA PHE A 139 -6.01 -5.37 -11.08
C PHE A 139 -4.82 -4.88 -10.25
N ILE A 140 -3.65 -5.49 -10.39
CA ILE A 140 -2.43 -5.04 -9.71
C ILE A 140 -2.03 -3.62 -10.13
N PRO A 141 -1.92 -3.27 -11.43
CA PRO A 141 -1.65 -1.89 -11.84
C PRO A 141 -2.72 -0.90 -11.38
N LEU A 142 -4.01 -1.28 -11.43
CA LEU A 142 -5.09 -0.44 -10.93
C LEU A 142 -4.94 -0.16 -9.43
N GLY A 143 -4.64 -1.18 -8.63
CA GLY A 143 -4.43 -1.01 -7.21
C GLY A 143 -3.18 -0.20 -6.88
N TRP A 144 -2.11 -0.30 -7.67
CA TRP A 144 -0.95 0.58 -7.56
C TRP A 144 -1.32 2.04 -7.81
N LEU A 145 -2.14 2.31 -8.81
CA LEU A 145 -2.65 3.65 -9.06
C LEU A 145 -3.49 4.17 -7.88
N CYS A 146 -4.34 3.31 -7.30
CA CYS A 146 -5.10 3.64 -6.10
C CYS A 146 -4.17 3.93 -4.90
N CYS A 147 -3.14 3.11 -4.68
CA CYS A 147 -2.15 3.33 -3.62
C CYS A 147 -1.41 4.67 -3.81
N TYR A 148 -1.01 4.96 -5.04
CA TYR A 148 -0.32 6.21 -5.40
C TYR A 148 -1.22 7.43 -5.17
N ALA A 149 -2.45 7.41 -5.68
CA ALA A 149 -3.40 8.50 -5.50
C ALA A 149 -3.76 8.73 -4.02
N PHE A 150 -3.98 7.65 -3.26
CA PHE A 150 -4.24 7.73 -1.83
C PHE A 150 -3.03 8.28 -1.06
N ASN A 151 -1.81 7.91 -1.46
CA ASN A 151 -0.60 8.41 -0.82
C ASN A 151 -0.43 9.91 -1.03
N ILE A 152 -0.66 10.42 -2.25
CA ILE A 152 -0.64 11.86 -2.55
C ILE A 152 -1.70 12.59 -1.71
N ALA A 153 -2.93 12.08 -1.69
CA ALA A 153 -4.02 12.67 -0.90
C ALA A 153 -3.69 12.71 0.60
N ARG A 154 -3.09 11.63 1.13
CA ARG A 154 -2.61 11.55 2.50
C ARG A 154 -1.59 12.63 2.81
N ILE A 155 -0.53 12.75 1.99
CA ILE A 155 0.55 13.70 2.24
C ILE A 155 0.03 15.14 2.10
N ALA A 156 -0.79 15.41 1.09
CA ALA A 156 -1.42 16.73 0.91
C ALA A 156 -2.30 17.09 2.13
N ALA A 157 -3.11 16.15 2.62
CA ALA A 157 -3.92 16.37 3.81
C ALA A 157 -3.08 16.63 5.07
N ILE A 158 -1.99 15.85 5.27
CA ILE A 158 -1.05 16.09 6.39
C ILE A 158 -0.44 17.48 6.26
N THR A 159 0.08 17.84 5.08
CA THR A 159 0.72 19.13 4.83
C THR A 159 -0.24 20.28 5.12
N LEU A 160 -1.50 20.21 4.68
CA LEU A 160 -2.52 21.22 4.97
C LEU A 160 -2.87 21.35 6.46
N LEU A 161 -2.93 20.22 7.18
CA LEU A 161 -3.33 20.21 8.58
C LEU A 161 -2.23 20.68 9.52
N ILE A 162 -0.96 20.38 9.23
CA ILE A 162 0.16 20.77 10.09
C ILE A 162 0.47 22.27 10.03
N GLU A 163 0.02 23.00 9.01
CA GLU A 163 0.11 24.46 8.96
C GLU A 163 -0.50 25.09 10.21
N PHE A 164 -1.67 24.58 10.64
CA PHE A 164 -2.41 25.09 11.81
C PHE A 164 -2.07 24.36 13.10
N HIS A 165 -1.74 23.07 13.00
CA HIS A 165 -1.51 22.18 14.12
C HIS A 165 -0.26 21.34 13.94
N PRO A 166 0.96 21.90 14.05
CA PRO A 166 2.21 21.17 13.81
C PRO A 166 2.35 19.92 14.71
N ASN A 167 1.84 19.98 15.95
CA ASN A 167 1.89 18.87 16.92
C ASN A 167 1.07 17.63 16.49
N TRP A 168 0.19 17.76 15.50
CA TRP A 168 -0.64 16.66 15.01
C TRP A 168 0.09 15.77 14.02
N PHE A 169 1.30 16.16 13.57
CA PHE A 169 2.05 15.42 12.57
C PHE A 169 2.17 13.93 12.93
N HIS A 170 2.66 13.60 14.13
CA HIS A 170 2.81 12.21 14.56
C HIS A 170 1.48 11.45 14.61
N PHE A 171 0.42 12.07 15.11
CA PHE A 171 -0.89 11.44 15.14
C PHE A 171 -1.42 11.16 13.74
N LEU A 172 -1.33 12.13 12.84
CA LEU A 172 -1.80 11.99 11.46
C LEU A 172 -0.96 10.97 10.69
N HIS A 173 0.37 11.11 10.76
CA HIS A 173 1.30 10.28 9.98
C HIS A 173 1.37 8.84 10.49
N ASP A 174 1.57 8.64 11.79
CA ASP A 174 1.91 7.33 12.36
C ASP A 174 0.69 6.50 12.75
N TYR A 175 -0.45 7.15 12.99
CA TYR A 175 -1.68 6.47 13.42
C TYR A 175 -2.78 6.59 12.36
N LEU A 176 -3.40 7.77 12.21
CA LEU A 176 -4.62 7.93 11.42
C LEU A 176 -4.45 7.43 9.99
N PHE A 177 -3.54 8.02 9.24
CA PHE A 177 -3.37 7.68 7.82
C PHE A 177 -2.73 6.32 7.59
N LYS A 178 -1.94 5.83 8.53
CA LYS A 178 -1.41 4.46 8.49
C LYS A 178 -2.56 3.43 8.53
N TYR A 179 -3.48 3.58 9.47
CA TYR A 179 -4.63 2.65 9.56
C TYR A 179 -5.60 2.82 8.39
N LEU A 180 -5.84 4.04 7.93
CA LEU A 180 -6.65 4.29 6.74
C LEU A 180 -6.04 3.62 5.49
N PHE A 181 -4.72 3.64 5.37
CA PHE A 181 -4.05 2.98 4.25
C PHE A 181 -4.26 1.45 4.29
N TYR A 182 -4.08 0.83 5.45
CA TYR A 182 -4.35 -0.61 5.58
C TYR A 182 -5.84 -0.95 5.38
N ALA A 183 -6.75 -0.09 5.82
CA ALA A 183 -8.19 -0.26 5.56
C ALA A 183 -8.50 -0.19 4.05
N MET A 184 -7.86 0.73 3.32
CA MET A 184 -7.97 0.80 1.85
C MET A 184 -7.43 -0.47 1.18
N LEU A 185 -6.24 -0.97 1.59
CA LEU A 185 -5.69 -2.21 1.06
C LEU A 185 -6.61 -3.41 1.30
N PHE A 186 -7.19 -3.49 2.49
CA PHE A 186 -8.19 -4.50 2.82
C PHE A 186 -9.43 -4.38 1.94
N GLY A 187 -9.96 -3.16 1.76
CA GLY A 187 -11.09 -2.89 0.88
C GLY A 187 -10.84 -3.32 -0.57
N LEU A 188 -9.68 -2.97 -1.12
CA LEU A 188 -9.30 -3.39 -2.47
C LEU A 188 -9.18 -4.92 -2.57
N TRP A 189 -8.61 -5.56 -1.57
CA TRP A 189 -8.52 -7.01 -1.52
C TRP A 189 -9.90 -7.67 -1.44
N VAL A 190 -10.83 -7.14 -0.63
CA VAL A 190 -12.22 -7.61 -0.55
C VAL A 190 -12.91 -7.48 -1.90
N ILE A 191 -12.76 -6.34 -2.58
CA ILE A 191 -13.32 -6.13 -3.93
C ILE A 191 -12.78 -7.20 -4.88
N PHE A 192 -11.49 -7.47 -4.86
CA PHE A 192 -10.91 -8.51 -5.72
C PHE A 192 -11.48 -9.90 -5.42
N VAL A 193 -11.51 -10.28 -4.15
CA VAL A 193 -11.96 -11.62 -3.71
C VAL A 193 -13.46 -11.81 -3.95
N GLU A 194 -14.28 -10.80 -3.67
CA GLU A 194 -15.73 -10.92 -3.70
C GLU A 194 -16.34 -10.64 -5.08
N LYS A 195 -15.76 -9.72 -5.85
CA LYS A 195 -16.36 -9.23 -7.11
C LYS A 195 -15.61 -9.67 -8.36
N ILE A 196 -14.28 -9.79 -8.28
CA ILE A 196 -13.43 -9.98 -9.46
C ILE A 196 -12.98 -11.42 -9.61
N ARG A 197 -12.63 -12.09 -8.50
CA ARG A 197 -12.20 -13.49 -8.54
C ARG A 197 -13.26 -14.38 -9.21
N PRO A 198 -12.90 -15.11 -10.29
CA PRO A 198 -13.85 -15.96 -10.99
C PRO A 198 -14.50 -16.98 -10.05
N ARG A 199 -15.81 -16.98 -9.99
CA ARG A 199 -16.61 -17.99 -9.28
C ARG A 199 -17.10 -19.00 -10.31
N VAL A 200 -16.99 -20.29 -9.99
CA VAL A 200 -17.67 -21.32 -10.78
C VAL A 200 -19.14 -21.24 -10.41
N LEU A 201 -19.96 -20.84 -11.36
CA LEU A 201 -21.41 -21.01 -11.25
C LEU A 201 -21.66 -22.52 -11.31
N SER A 202 -22.10 -23.11 -10.19
CA SER A 202 -22.66 -24.46 -10.18
C SER A 202 -24.04 -24.38 -10.87
N HIS A 203 -24.08 -24.78 -12.12
CA HIS A 203 -25.33 -25.16 -12.78
C HIS A 203 -25.70 -26.57 -12.37
#